data_23d8502cab8c2fa1759bf84adde651d0
#
_entry.id   23d8502cab8c2fa1759bf84adde651d0
#
_cell.length_a   1.000
_cell.length_b   1.000
_cell.length_c   1.000
_cell.angle_alpha   90.00
_cell.angle_beta   90.00
_cell.angle_gamma   90.00
#
_symmetry.space_group_name_H-M   'P 1'
#
loop_
_entity.id
_entity.type
_entity.pdbx_description
1 polymer ?
#
loop_
_entity_poly.entity_id
_entity_poly.type
_entity_poly.pdbx_seq_one_letter_code
_entity_poly.pdbx_strand_id
1 'polypeptide(L)'
;TSSAASDVYKRQGIVIGSAIAKALGDFSGIKRFGSAVIPMDETLTRVALDISKRPSLIWKVSFSKAVLGEMDTELFHEWFAAFSQNLGANVHIENLYGENNHHIAESCFKGLARSLRDAMVIDPREMGRSPSSKGSLGS
;
A
#
# COMPACT_ATOMS: atom_id res chain seq x y z
N THR A 1 -8.04 -5.93 20.45
CA THR A 1 -8.30 -4.48 20.37
C THR A 1 -9.77 -4.20 20.40
N SER A 2 -10.12 -3.01 20.88
CA SER A 2 -11.49 -2.55 20.84
C SER A 2 -11.88 -2.24 19.38
N SER A 3 -13.19 -2.31 19.09
CA SER A 3 -13.72 -1.90 17.79
C SER A 3 -13.43 -0.42 17.49
N ALA A 4 -13.36 0.42 18.54
CA ALA A 4 -13.00 1.83 18.39
C ALA A 4 -11.58 2.01 17.86
N ALA A 5 -10.61 1.24 18.39
CA ALA A 5 -9.23 1.29 17.89
C ALA A 5 -9.12 0.79 16.45
N SER A 6 -9.85 -0.28 16.13
CA SER A 6 -9.93 -0.82 14.77
C SER A 6 -10.48 0.22 13.79
N ASP A 7 -11.58 0.91 14.19
CA ASP A 7 -12.19 1.95 13.36
C ASP A 7 -11.25 3.13 13.12
N VAL A 8 -10.52 3.57 14.16
CA VAL A 8 -9.55 4.68 14.03
C VAL A 8 -8.44 4.31 13.05
N TYR A 9 -7.88 3.10 13.18
CA TYR A 9 -6.77 2.66 12.36
C TYR A 9 -7.19 2.50 10.89
N LYS A 10 -8.35 1.89 10.68
CA LYS A 10 -8.93 1.74 9.35
C LYS A 10 -9.19 3.11 8.70
N ARG A 11 -9.71 4.07 9.49
CA ARG A 11 -9.99 5.43 9.01
C ARG A 11 -8.73 6.14 8.57
N GLN A 12 -7.59 5.92 9.23
CA GLN A 12 -6.31 6.47 8.80
C GLN A 12 -5.95 5.97 7.40
N GLY A 13 -6.13 4.68 7.14
CA GLY A 13 -5.90 4.10 5.80
C GLY A 13 -6.79 4.74 4.74
N ILE A 14 -8.08 4.92 5.07
CA ILE A 14 -9.04 5.57 4.18
C ILE A 14 -8.61 7.00 3.85
N VAL A 15 -8.30 7.79 4.86
CA VAL A 15 -7.96 9.21 4.69
C VAL A 15 -6.68 9.38 3.88
N ILE A 16 -5.65 8.62 4.19
CA ILE A 16 -4.37 8.72 3.48
C ILE A 16 -4.52 8.27 2.02
N GLY A 17 -5.20 7.15 1.79
CA GLY A 17 -5.47 6.67 0.43
C GLY A 17 -6.27 7.67 -0.39
N SER A 18 -7.34 8.20 0.17
CA SER A 18 -8.19 9.20 -0.48
C SER A 18 -7.45 10.49 -0.77
N ALA A 19 -6.59 10.94 0.15
CA ALA A 19 -5.83 12.16 -0.03
C ALA A 19 -4.84 12.04 -1.19
N ILE A 20 -4.16 10.90 -1.31
CA ILE A 20 -3.24 10.64 -2.42
C ILE A 20 -4.01 10.57 -3.74
N ALA A 21 -5.13 9.84 -3.77
CA ALA A 21 -5.96 9.74 -4.97
C ALA A 21 -6.41 11.13 -5.45
N LYS A 22 -6.84 11.99 -4.53
CA LYS A 22 -7.25 13.35 -4.83
C LYS A 22 -6.08 14.17 -5.36
N ALA A 23 -4.90 14.04 -4.77
CA ALA A 23 -3.70 14.75 -5.22
C ALA A 23 -3.26 14.32 -6.61
N LEU A 24 -3.46 13.07 -6.99
CA LEU A 24 -3.10 12.55 -8.31
C LEU A 24 -4.10 12.96 -9.41
N GLY A 25 -5.28 13.41 -9.03
CA GLY A 25 -6.31 13.84 -9.98
C GLY A 25 -6.80 12.72 -10.89
N ASP A 26 -6.56 12.84 -12.20
CA ASP A 26 -6.96 11.82 -13.18
C ASP A 26 -5.89 10.73 -13.37
N PHE A 27 -4.83 10.77 -12.58
CA PHE A 27 -3.69 9.83 -12.62
C PHE A 27 -2.88 9.92 -13.92
N SER A 28 -3.04 10.99 -14.70
CA SER A 28 -2.28 11.13 -15.93
C SER A 28 -0.81 11.48 -15.66
N GLY A 29 0.07 11.01 -16.53
CA GLY A 29 1.48 11.36 -16.54
C GLY A 29 2.35 10.64 -15.52
N ILE A 30 1.80 9.78 -14.68
CA ILE A 30 2.57 9.04 -13.68
C ILE A 30 3.11 7.72 -14.24
N LYS A 31 4.17 7.20 -13.61
CA LYS A 31 4.71 5.89 -13.97
C LYS A 31 3.71 4.77 -13.71
N ARG A 32 2.85 4.92 -12.72
CA ARG A 32 1.79 3.99 -12.36
C ARG A 32 2.25 2.75 -11.57
N PHE A 33 3.33 2.09 -11.97
CA PHE A 33 3.87 0.90 -11.32
C PHE A 33 5.03 1.25 -10.40
N GLY A 34 5.07 0.63 -9.24
CA GLY A 34 6.19 0.78 -8.32
C GLY A 34 6.42 -0.48 -7.52
N SER A 35 7.65 -0.69 -7.11
CA SER A 35 8.01 -1.84 -6.30
C SER A 35 9.21 -1.53 -5.43
N ALA A 36 9.33 -2.31 -4.35
CA ALA A 36 10.47 -2.22 -3.45
C ALA A 36 10.67 -3.54 -2.73
N VAL A 37 11.92 -3.85 -2.42
CA VAL A 37 12.29 -4.95 -1.55
C VAL A 37 13.03 -4.34 -0.37
N ILE A 38 12.51 -4.55 0.83
CA ILE A 38 12.97 -3.87 2.05
C ILE A 38 13.55 -4.87 3.02
N PRO A 39 14.85 -4.83 3.28
CA PRO A 39 15.46 -5.58 4.38
C PRO A 39 15.32 -4.79 5.68
N MET A 40 15.10 -5.49 6.78
CA MET A 40 15.15 -4.94 8.12
C MET A 40 15.66 -6.03 9.05
N ASP A 41 16.96 -5.98 9.35
CA ASP A 41 17.66 -7.01 10.10
C ASP A 41 17.38 -8.41 9.55
N GLU A 42 16.65 -9.27 10.28
CA GLU A 42 16.32 -10.64 9.86
C GLU A 42 15.13 -10.73 8.89
N THR A 43 14.49 -9.61 8.59
CA THR A 43 13.23 -9.56 7.82
C THR A 43 13.49 -9.07 6.41
N LEU A 44 12.79 -9.65 5.46
CA LEU A 44 12.77 -9.18 4.07
C LEU A 44 11.34 -9.14 3.57
N THR A 45 10.89 -7.98 3.10
CA THR A 45 9.53 -7.78 2.59
C THR A 45 9.57 -7.18 1.19
N ARG A 46 8.72 -7.69 0.32
CA ARG A 46 8.56 -7.21 -1.06
C ARG A 46 7.18 -6.57 -1.21
N VAL A 47 7.15 -5.40 -1.83
CA VAL A 47 5.91 -4.68 -2.15
C VAL A 47 5.94 -4.33 -3.63
N ALA A 48 4.80 -4.52 -4.29
CA ALA A 48 4.61 -4.08 -5.67
C ALA A 48 3.19 -3.54 -5.79
N LEU A 49 3.02 -2.47 -6.57
CA LEU A 49 1.70 -1.89 -6.75
C LEU A 49 1.49 -1.33 -8.15
N ASP A 50 0.22 -1.20 -8.48
CA ASP A 50 -0.26 -0.63 -9.73
C ASP A 50 -1.39 0.35 -9.39
N ILE A 51 -1.17 1.63 -9.63
CA ILE A 51 -2.19 2.66 -9.40
C ILE A 51 -3.15 2.66 -10.60
N SER A 52 -4.07 1.69 -10.59
CA SER A 52 -4.89 1.35 -11.76
C SER A 52 -6.35 1.77 -11.64
N LYS A 53 -6.77 2.32 -10.51
CA LYS A 53 -8.18 2.52 -10.11
C LYS A 53 -8.99 1.20 -10.07
N ARG A 54 -8.30 0.08 -10.01
CA ARG A 54 -8.89 -1.24 -9.77
C ARG A 54 -8.32 -1.78 -8.45
N PRO A 55 -8.89 -1.36 -7.32
CA PRO A 55 -8.32 -1.66 -6.02
C PRO A 55 -8.38 -3.14 -5.68
N SER A 56 -7.30 -3.64 -5.14
CA SER A 56 -7.23 -4.95 -4.51
C SER A 56 -5.99 -5.03 -3.64
N LEU A 57 -6.03 -5.88 -2.64
CA LEU A 57 -4.88 -6.14 -1.77
C LEU A 57 -4.60 -7.63 -1.75
N ILE A 58 -3.37 -7.99 -2.08
CA ILE A 58 -2.83 -9.34 -1.84
C ILE A 58 -1.89 -9.21 -0.64
N TRP A 59 -2.26 -9.87 0.45
CA TRP A 59 -1.58 -9.76 1.73
C TRP A 59 -1.01 -11.11 2.14
N LYS A 60 0.29 -11.27 1.98
CA LYS A 60 1.02 -12.48 2.36
C LYS A 60 1.99 -12.16 3.48
N VAL A 61 1.42 -11.79 4.61
CA VAL A 61 2.16 -11.42 5.81
C VAL A 61 1.56 -12.16 6.99
N SER A 62 2.40 -12.82 7.76
CA SER A 62 1.99 -13.52 8.97
C SER A 62 2.78 -13.00 10.16
N PHE A 63 2.09 -12.85 11.28
CA PHE A 63 2.71 -12.46 12.53
C PHE A 63 2.69 -13.65 13.49
N SER A 64 3.77 -13.83 14.24
CA SER A 64 3.87 -14.92 15.19
C SER A 64 2.99 -14.73 16.42
N LYS A 65 2.54 -13.50 16.67
CA LYS A 65 1.65 -13.14 17.77
C LYS A 65 0.48 -12.33 17.27
N ALA A 66 -0.68 -12.51 17.91
CA ALA A 66 -1.87 -11.73 17.56
C ALA A 66 -1.77 -10.26 17.97
N VAL A 67 -0.87 -9.95 18.90
CA VAL A 67 -0.71 -8.60 19.46
C VAL A 67 0.75 -8.19 19.40
N LEU A 68 1.00 -6.95 18.98
CA LEU A 68 2.32 -6.31 19.01
C LEU A 68 2.19 -5.11 19.94
N GLY A 69 2.79 -5.21 21.15
CA GLY A 69 2.53 -4.26 22.22
C GLY A 69 1.05 -4.33 22.62
N GLU A 70 0.33 -3.24 22.48
CA GLU A 70 -1.12 -3.18 22.73
C GLU A 70 -1.95 -3.25 21.43
N MET A 71 -1.29 -3.34 20.29
CA MET A 71 -1.94 -3.31 18.98
C MET A 71 -2.18 -4.72 18.46
N ASP A 72 -3.41 -4.99 18.03
CA ASP A 72 -3.76 -6.22 17.33
C ASP A 72 -3.12 -6.20 15.93
N THR A 73 -2.38 -7.26 15.60
CA THR A 73 -1.67 -7.34 14.31
C THR A 73 -2.61 -7.40 13.11
N GLU A 74 -3.88 -7.80 13.30
CA GLU A 74 -4.89 -7.74 12.23
C GLU A 74 -5.14 -6.31 11.75
N LEU A 75 -4.87 -5.30 12.58
CA LEU A 75 -5.06 -3.90 12.20
C LEU A 75 -4.16 -3.47 11.04
N PHE A 76 -3.00 -4.10 10.91
CA PHE A 76 -2.12 -3.81 9.77
C PHE A 76 -2.79 -4.22 8.46
N HIS A 77 -3.37 -5.42 8.40
CA HIS A 77 -4.09 -5.88 7.22
C HIS A 77 -5.27 -4.94 6.89
N GLU A 78 -6.04 -4.57 7.88
CA GLU A 78 -7.18 -3.65 7.70
C GLU A 78 -6.74 -2.29 7.18
N TRP A 79 -5.64 -1.76 7.71
CA TRP A 79 -5.09 -0.49 7.25
C TRP A 79 -4.73 -0.55 5.76
N PHE A 80 -3.96 -1.57 5.37
CA PHE A 80 -3.52 -1.73 3.98
C PHE A 80 -4.70 -1.95 3.03
N ALA A 81 -5.71 -2.70 3.46
CA ALA A 81 -6.91 -2.92 2.67
C ALA A 81 -7.68 -1.62 2.45
N ALA A 82 -7.86 -0.82 3.50
CA ALA A 82 -8.53 0.48 3.41
C ALA A 82 -7.74 1.45 2.54
N PHE A 83 -6.43 1.48 2.68
CA PHE A 83 -5.54 2.31 1.88
C PHE A 83 -5.64 1.96 0.39
N SER A 84 -5.50 0.68 0.07
CA SER A 84 -5.58 0.17 -1.30
C SER A 84 -6.91 0.52 -1.96
N GLN A 85 -8.01 0.30 -1.24
CA GLN A 85 -9.36 0.56 -1.72
C GLN A 85 -9.57 2.05 -2.01
N ASN A 86 -9.09 2.93 -1.15
CA ASN A 86 -9.35 4.37 -1.25
C ASN A 86 -8.36 5.10 -2.15
N LEU A 87 -7.17 4.56 -2.34
CA LEU A 87 -6.26 5.04 -3.38
C LEU A 87 -6.72 4.59 -4.77
N GLY A 88 -7.32 3.41 -4.86
CA GLY A 88 -7.63 2.79 -6.14
C GLY A 88 -6.43 2.07 -6.73
N ALA A 89 -5.67 1.38 -5.88
CA ALA A 89 -4.46 0.69 -6.29
C ALA A 89 -4.57 -0.81 -6.04
N ASN A 90 -4.03 -1.58 -6.96
CA ASN A 90 -3.73 -2.98 -6.75
C ASN A 90 -2.40 -3.06 -5.99
N VAL A 91 -2.42 -3.58 -4.77
CA VAL A 91 -1.25 -3.62 -3.89
C VAL A 91 -0.95 -5.06 -3.51
N HIS A 92 0.29 -5.46 -3.69
CA HIS A 92 0.79 -6.77 -3.28
C HIS A 92 1.85 -6.57 -2.21
N ILE A 93 1.67 -7.23 -1.06
CA ILE A 93 2.63 -7.19 0.03
C ILE A 93 2.93 -8.62 0.44
N GLU A 94 4.21 -8.98 0.37
CA GLU A 94 4.67 -10.30 0.74
C GLU A 94 5.88 -10.18 1.66
N ASN A 95 5.75 -10.70 2.88
CA ASN A 95 6.89 -10.90 3.75
C ASN A 95 7.54 -12.22 3.37
N LEU A 96 8.74 -12.17 2.83
CA LEU A 96 9.44 -13.35 2.34
C LEU A 96 9.96 -14.20 3.51
N TYR A 97 10.46 -13.53 4.55
CA TYR A 97 10.87 -14.15 5.81
C TYR A 97 11.08 -13.07 6.85
N GLY A 98 11.04 -13.45 8.11
CA GLY A 98 11.26 -12.57 9.25
C GLY A 98 10.76 -13.20 10.53
N GLU A 99 11.28 -12.75 11.66
CA GLU A 99 10.93 -13.27 12.98
C GLU A 99 10.35 -12.20 13.89
N ASN A 100 10.90 -10.99 13.85
CA ASN A 100 10.46 -9.90 14.69
C ASN A 100 9.24 -9.22 14.07
N ASN A 101 8.10 -9.26 14.78
CA ASN A 101 6.85 -8.71 14.26
C ASN A 101 6.90 -7.21 13.99
N HIS A 102 7.65 -6.45 14.80
CA HIS A 102 7.84 -5.03 14.56
C HIS A 102 8.58 -4.80 13.24
N HIS A 103 9.65 -5.55 13.01
CA HIS A 103 10.40 -5.46 11.76
C HIS A 103 9.53 -5.84 10.56
N ILE A 104 8.72 -6.87 10.71
CA ILE A 104 7.80 -7.31 9.66
C ILE A 104 6.82 -6.18 9.31
N ALA A 105 6.14 -5.63 10.31
CA ALA A 105 5.17 -4.55 10.08
C ALA A 105 5.84 -3.30 9.48
N GLU A 106 6.95 -2.87 10.05
CA GLU A 106 7.66 -1.68 9.59
C GLU A 106 8.17 -1.83 8.16
N SER A 107 8.67 -3.01 7.80
CA SER A 107 9.15 -3.28 6.44
C SER A 107 8.01 -3.19 5.40
N CYS A 108 6.79 -3.58 5.78
CA CYS A 108 5.62 -3.45 4.93
C CYS A 108 5.30 -1.98 4.64
N PHE A 109 5.31 -1.12 5.66
CA PHE A 109 5.05 0.31 5.49
C PHE A 109 6.15 1.01 4.69
N LYS A 110 7.41 0.67 4.96
CA LYS A 110 8.54 1.22 4.20
C LYS A 110 8.46 0.80 2.73
N GLY A 111 8.12 -0.45 2.49
CA GLY A 111 7.96 -0.97 1.13
C GLY A 111 6.83 -0.27 0.38
N LEU A 112 5.70 -0.05 1.05
CA LEU A 112 4.59 0.69 0.46
C LEU A 112 4.99 2.12 0.11
N ALA A 113 5.64 2.82 1.04
CA ALA A 113 6.04 4.21 0.82
C ALA A 113 7.00 4.36 -0.36
N ARG A 114 8.00 3.49 -0.45
CA ARG A 114 8.95 3.52 -1.57
C ARG A 114 8.32 3.14 -2.90
N SER A 115 7.45 2.15 -2.89
CA SER A 115 6.72 1.73 -4.10
C SER A 115 5.80 2.83 -4.61
N LEU A 116 5.10 3.51 -3.69
CA LEU A 116 4.26 4.66 -4.04
C LEU A 116 5.08 5.81 -4.62
N ARG A 117 6.19 6.14 -3.99
CA ARG A 117 7.08 7.20 -4.46
C ARG A 117 7.52 6.95 -5.90
N ASP A 118 7.87 5.71 -6.20
CA ASP A 118 8.26 5.30 -7.55
C ASP A 118 7.09 5.39 -8.53
N ALA A 119 5.93 4.85 -8.16
CA ALA A 119 4.75 4.82 -9.01
C ALA A 119 4.17 6.20 -9.32
N MET A 120 4.32 7.15 -8.40
CA MET A 120 3.78 8.51 -8.54
C MET A 120 4.70 9.48 -9.26
N VAL A 121 5.90 9.05 -9.66
CA VAL A 121 6.82 9.90 -10.43
C VAL A 121 6.17 10.26 -11.76
N ILE A 122 6.28 11.53 -12.12
CA ILE A 122 5.84 11.99 -13.44
C ILE A 122 6.83 11.49 -14.49
N ASP A 123 6.31 10.78 -15.47
CA ASP A 123 7.10 10.31 -16.62
C ASP A 123 6.79 11.22 -17.81
N PRO A 124 7.75 12.01 -18.31
CA PRO A 124 7.50 12.92 -19.43
C PRO A 124 6.96 12.22 -20.69
N ARG A 125 7.23 10.93 -20.84
CA ARG A 125 6.74 10.14 -21.98
C ARG A 125 5.24 9.86 -21.88
N GLU A 126 4.68 9.97 -20.65
CA GLU A 126 3.27 9.71 -20.37
C GLU A 126 2.47 10.99 -20.13
N MET A 127 3.10 12.16 -20.28
CA MET A 127 2.42 13.45 -20.04
C MET A 127 1.20 13.61 -20.94
N GLY A 128 0.07 13.97 -20.31
CA GLY A 128 -1.19 14.16 -21.02
C GLY A 128 -1.90 12.86 -21.40
N ARG A 129 -1.40 11.72 -20.97
CA ARG A 129 -2.00 10.41 -21.25
C ARG A 129 -2.52 9.77 -19.99
N SER A 130 -3.62 9.04 -20.12
CA SER A 130 -4.03 8.10 -19.09
C SER A 130 -3.00 6.96 -19.03
N PRO A 131 -2.57 6.52 -17.84
CA PRO A 131 -1.60 5.42 -17.73
C PRO A 131 -2.17 4.06 -18.11
N SER A 132 -3.43 3.98 -18.56
CA SER A 132 -4.07 2.74 -18.97
C SER A 132 -4.06 2.59 -20.48
N SER A 133 -3.63 1.43 -20.98
CA SER A 133 -3.73 1.06 -22.40
C SER A 133 -5.17 0.78 -22.82
N LYS A 134 -6.10 0.68 -21.86
CA LYS A 134 -7.52 0.40 -22.11
C LYS A 134 -8.37 1.66 -22.17
N GLY A 135 -7.75 2.83 -22.21
CA GLY A 135 -8.44 4.11 -22.23
C GLY A 135 -8.42 4.79 -20.85
N SER A 136 -9.43 5.60 -20.58
CA SER A 136 -9.50 6.39 -19.36
C SER A 136 -9.70 5.53 -18.12
N LEU A 137 -8.91 5.79 -17.08
CA LEU A 137 -9.07 5.12 -15.81
C LEU A 137 -10.33 5.61 -15.08
N GLY A 138 -11.09 4.66 -14.53
CA GLY A 138 -12.25 4.99 -13.70
C GLY A 138 -13.45 5.51 -14.47
N SER A 139 -13.48 5.30 -15.76
CA SER A 139 -14.63 5.64 -16.58
C SER A 139 -15.75 4.61 -16.43
#